data_1be2750385536b478001a65a88cc5acf
#
_entry.id   1be2750385536b478001a65a88cc5acf
#
_cell.length_a   1.000
_cell.length_b   1.000
_cell.length_c   1.000
_cell.angle_alpha   90.00
_cell.angle_beta   90.00
_cell.angle_gamma   90.00
#
_symmetry.space_group_name_H-M   'P 1'
#
loop_
_entity.id
_entity.type
_entity.pdbx_description
1 polymer ?
#
loop_
_entity_poly.entity_id
_entity_poly.type
_entity_poly.pdbx_seq_one_letter_code
_entity_poly.pdbx_strand_id
1 'polypeptide(L)'
;FEIKMIVHLFEDEKFVNIEINNFDNESVNGFNRYIIFSNSKQLKHVSLTKKVVLLPKSSFGLDLDIIYKDCQLMVIHYLTPLKIYILKKKPPNVKVLWVIWGSDVYDFFYNQDFFEPLTQKIRNSNGYQQLRFSRLYKLYHLLKYKVNTFRDELETLNKIHFISTVLPYEFKIIIKEFNFSAKYIEYNYFVDKFDDTSSVSLGKSILAGNSATFSNNHLDIFEIIKNNSTNVITPLSYGALGYKKYRKKVINRGKKLFKENFKPIESFFPFPDYNNLLLSCNTMIMFHVRQQALGNIYMALFLGMRVFLNKKSITYKYLKDEGIIVFDLEKESELVGV
;
A
#
# COMPACT_ATOMS: atom_id res chain seq x y z
N PHE A 1 15.27 30.99 4.26
CA PHE A 1 15.17 29.87 5.24
C PHE A 1 16.17 28.82 4.83
N GLU A 2 17.26 28.72 5.57
CA GLU A 2 18.25 27.65 5.37
C GLU A 2 17.68 26.36 5.98
N ILE A 3 17.32 25.36 5.15
CA ILE A 3 16.89 24.05 5.65
C ILE A 3 18.12 23.34 6.20
N LYS A 4 18.18 23.10 7.52
CA LYS A 4 19.33 22.47 8.16
C LYS A 4 19.36 20.95 7.96
N MET A 5 18.22 20.26 8.15
CA MET A 5 18.15 18.80 7.99
C MET A 5 16.74 18.33 7.71
N ILE A 6 16.58 17.44 6.73
CA ILE A 6 15.38 16.65 6.47
C ILE A 6 15.65 15.23 6.97
N VAL A 7 14.80 14.72 7.84
CA VAL A 7 14.94 13.38 8.40
C VAL A 7 13.79 12.51 7.89
N HIS A 8 14.14 11.46 7.16
CA HIS A 8 13.20 10.51 6.59
C HIS A 8 13.10 9.27 7.47
N LEU A 9 11.90 8.85 7.81
CA LEU A 9 11.62 7.67 8.64
C LEU A 9 11.05 6.54 7.79
N PHE A 10 11.80 5.45 7.66
CA PHE A 10 11.44 4.27 6.87
C PHE A 10 11.46 2.98 7.70
N GLU A 11 10.86 1.94 7.14
CA GLU A 11 11.10 0.54 7.45
C GLU A 11 11.97 -0.07 6.33
N ASP A 12 12.47 -1.31 6.49
CA ASP A 12 13.21 -2.01 5.43
C ASP A 12 12.23 -2.54 4.36
N GLU A 13 11.92 -1.69 3.39
CA GLU A 13 10.91 -1.94 2.34
C GLU A 13 11.49 -1.71 0.95
N LYS A 14 10.92 -2.40 -0.04
CA LYS A 14 11.44 -2.47 -1.42
C LYS A 14 11.50 -1.12 -2.16
N PHE A 15 10.70 -0.14 -1.76
CA PHE A 15 10.67 1.18 -2.41
C PHE A 15 11.67 2.18 -1.84
N VAL A 16 12.32 1.87 -0.72
CA VAL A 16 13.12 2.84 0.03
C VAL A 16 14.35 3.31 -0.74
N ASN A 17 15.03 2.44 -1.50
CA ASN A 17 16.17 2.85 -2.31
C ASN A 17 15.77 3.85 -3.40
N ILE A 18 14.59 3.66 -4.01
CA ILE A 18 14.03 4.58 -5.01
C ILE A 18 13.76 5.93 -4.37
N GLU A 19 13.13 5.93 -3.20
CA GLU A 19 12.85 7.15 -2.45
C GLU A 19 14.13 7.90 -2.05
N ILE A 20 15.14 7.20 -1.55
CA ILE A 20 16.46 7.78 -1.22
C ILE A 20 17.06 8.46 -2.47
N ASN A 21 17.05 7.78 -3.60
CA ASN A 21 17.58 8.31 -4.85
C ASN A 21 16.82 9.54 -5.32
N ASN A 22 15.48 9.51 -5.26
CA ASN A 22 14.65 10.64 -5.66
C ASN A 22 14.93 11.87 -4.79
N PHE A 23 14.94 11.71 -3.46
CA PHE A 23 15.24 12.83 -2.55
C PHE A 23 16.68 13.33 -2.66
N ASP A 24 17.65 12.47 -2.93
CA ASP A 24 19.05 12.89 -3.08
C ASP A 24 19.31 13.57 -4.42
N ASN A 25 18.61 13.20 -5.50
CA ASN A 25 18.72 13.84 -6.80
C ASN A 25 18.06 15.22 -6.87
N GLU A 26 16.92 15.38 -6.16
CA GLU A 26 16.13 16.62 -6.16
C GLU A 26 16.54 17.60 -5.05
N SER A 27 17.28 17.14 -4.03
CA SER A 27 17.68 17.99 -2.92
C SER A 27 19.06 18.60 -3.13
N VAL A 28 19.20 19.85 -2.67
CA VAL A 28 20.53 20.49 -2.53
C VAL A 28 21.39 19.62 -1.61
N ASN A 29 22.58 19.26 -2.09
CA ASN A 29 23.50 18.29 -1.45
C ASN A 29 23.62 18.40 0.06
N GLY A 30 23.36 17.30 0.75
CA GLY A 30 23.78 17.12 2.17
C GLY A 30 22.69 17.23 3.23
N PHE A 31 21.46 17.62 2.90
CA PHE A 31 20.41 17.88 3.90
C PHE A 31 19.55 16.68 4.31
N ASN A 32 19.69 15.52 3.66
CA ASN A 32 18.87 14.34 3.97
C ASN A 32 19.58 13.39 4.93
N ARG A 33 18.85 12.88 5.92
CA ARG A 33 19.20 11.76 6.79
C ARG A 33 18.10 10.72 6.71
N TYR A 34 18.47 9.47 6.46
CA TYR A 34 17.52 8.36 6.31
C TYR A 34 17.61 7.43 7.49
N ILE A 35 16.54 7.34 8.27
CA ILE A 35 16.42 6.45 9.43
C ILE A 35 15.66 5.20 8.99
N ILE A 36 16.30 4.04 9.08
CA ILE A 36 15.70 2.76 8.78
C ILE A 36 15.46 2.00 10.09
N PHE A 37 14.20 1.72 10.40
CA PHE A 37 13.86 0.92 11.58
C PHE A 37 13.97 -0.57 11.26
N SER A 38 14.92 -1.25 11.87
CA SER A 38 15.15 -2.68 11.70
C SER A 38 15.64 -3.34 12.98
N ASN A 39 15.26 -4.60 13.19
CA ASN A 39 15.85 -5.45 14.24
C ASN A 39 17.04 -6.27 13.72
N SER A 40 17.30 -6.23 12.42
CA SER A 40 18.44 -6.89 11.77
C SER A 40 19.46 -5.86 11.32
N LYS A 41 20.74 -6.17 11.48
CA LYS A 41 21.82 -5.37 10.89
C LYS A 41 21.94 -5.58 9.38
N GLN A 42 21.48 -6.73 8.89
CA GLN A 42 21.42 -7.04 7.46
C GLN A 42 20.02 -6.69 6.94
N LEU A 43 19.94 -5.67 6.11
CA LEU A 43 18.69 -5.24 5.46
C LEU A 43 18.42 -6.10 4.23
N LYS A 44 17.14 -6.32 3.96
CA LYS A 44 16.69 -7.13 2.83
C LYS A 44 16.57 -6.30 1.55
N HIS A 45 16.15 -5.05 1.68
CA HIS A 45 15.76 -4.21 0.55
C HIS A 45 16.59 -2.93 0.44
N VAL A 46 17.11 -2.41 1.55
CA VAL A 46 17.75 -1.11 1.59
C VAL A 46 19.27 -1.25 1.57
N SER A 47 19.92 -0.48 0.70
CA SER A 47 21.38 -0.37 0.62
C SER A 47 21.91 0.58 1.69
N LEU A 48 22.92 0.15 2.44
CA LEU A 48 23.55 0.98 3.45
C LEU A 48 24.47 2.01 2.81
N THR A 49 24.20 3.28 3.04
CA THR A 49 25.05 4.41 2.65
C THR A 49 25.44 5.23 3.87
N LYS A 50 26.36 6.21 3.73
CA LYS A 50 26.75 7.10 4.83
C LYS A 50 25.59 7.95 5.38
N LYS A 51 24.51 8.14 4.60
CA LYS A 51 23.32 8.91 4.99
C LYS A 51 22.26 8.05 5.69
N VAL A 52 22.43 6.72 5.68
CA VAL A 52 21.48 5.75 6.27
C VAL A 52 21.91 5.39 7.68
N VAL A 53 20.99 5.58 8.63
CA VAL A 53 21.17 5.24 10.04
C VAL A 53 20.18 4.15 10.43
N LEU A 54 20.66 3.06 11.04
CA LEU A 54 19.82 1.99 11.53
C LEU A 54 19.43 2.24 12.99
N LEU A 55 18.12 2.18 13.26
CA LEU A 55 17.58 2.26 14.62
C LEU A 55 16.67 1.07 14.92
N PRO A 56 16.48 0.71 16.22
CA PRO A 56 15.66 -0.43 16.60
C PRO A 56 14.18 -0.22 16.22
N LYS A 57 13.52 -1.31 15.82
CA LYS A 57 12.09 -1.34 15.50
C LYS A 57 11.22 -1.47 16.77
N SER A 58 11.53 -0.66 17.77
CA SER A 58 10.88 -0.64 19.10
C SER A 58 11.16 0.69 19.77
N SER A 59 10.27 1.15 20.65
CA SER A 59 10.53 2.34 21.48
C SER A 59 11.58 2.06 22.57
N PHE A 60 11.88 0.80 22.84
CA PHE A 60 12.90 0.40 23.79
C PHE A 60 14.28 0.54 23.16
N GLY A 61 15.16 1.29 23.82
CA GLY A 61 16.51 1.59 23.32
C GLY A 61 16.55 2.53 22.09
N LEU A 62 15.43 3.18 21.73
CA LEU A 62 15.40 4.15 20.66
C LEU A 62 15.98 5.48 21.14
N ASP A 63 17.08 5.89 20.50
CA ASP A 63 17.67 7.21 20.70
C ASP A 63 16.95 8.26 19.83
N LEU A 64 16.14 9.10 20.47
CA LEU A 64 15.39 10.14 19.80
C LEU A 64 16.27 11.34 19.39
N ASP A 65 17.40 11.54 20.03
CA ASP A 65 18.31 12.63 19.68
C ASP A 65 18.91 12.43 18.30
N ILE A 66 19.16 11.19 17.90
CA ILE A 66 19.60 10.87 16.52
C ILE A 66 18.56 11.32 15.50
N ILE A 67 17.26 11.24 15.82
CA ILE A 67 16.17 11.64 14.94
C ILE A 67 15.99 13.16 14.93
N TYR A 68 16.02 13.80 16.09
CA TYR A 68 15.64 15.22 16.22
C TYR A 68 16.79 16.19 16.06
N LYS A 69 18.05 15.75 16.23
CA LYS A 69 19.22 16.62 16.09
C LYS A 69 19.24 17.30 14.72
N ASP A 70 19.17 18.63 14.74
CA ASP A 70 19.16 19.50 13.57
C ASP A 70 17.94 19.29 12.63
N CYS A 71 16.97 18.47 13.01
CA CYS A 71 15.78 18.16 12.20
C CYS A 71 14.85 19.37 12.13
N GLN A 72 14.58 19.87 10.93
CA GLN A 72 13.56 20.90 10.68
C GLN A 72 12.30 20.29 10.05
N LEU A 73 12.48 19.32 9.16
CA LEU A 73 11.39 18.58 8.53
C LEU A 73 11.58 17.09 8.74
N MET A 74 10.59 16.46 9.32
CA MET A 74 10.49 15.00 9.44
C MET A 74 9.53 14.48 8.37
N VAL A 75 10.01 13.59 7.51
CA VAL A 75 9.20 12.92 6.49
C VAL A 75 8.90 11.50 6.96
N ILE A 76 7.65 11.20 7.16
CA ILE A 76 7.18 9.88 7.61
C ILE A 76 6.63 9.12 6.42
N HIS A 77 7.36 8.11 5.97
CA HIS A 77 6.91 7.18 4.95
C HIS A 77 6.22 6.01 5.63
N TYR A 78 4.93 5.85 5.40
CA TYR A 78 4.11 4.84 6.04
C TYR A 78 4.04 4.97 7.57
N LEU A 79 2.92 5.43 8.10
CA LEU A 79 2.74 5.65 9.54
C LEU A 79 2.59 4.34 10.32
N THR A 80 3.52 4.06 11.23
CA THR A 80 3.52 2.88 12.09
C THR A 80 3.39 3.26 13.57
N PRO A 81 3.05 2.33 14.48
CA PRO A 81 3.00 2.60 15.92
C PRO A 81 4.30 3.17 16.49
N LEU A 82 5.46 2.75 15.98
CA LEU A 82 6.74 3.32 16.39
C LEU A 82 6.87 4.79 15.97
N LYS A 83 6.44 5.13 14.74
CA LYS A 83 6.46 6.50 14.24
C LYS A 83 5.44 7.39 14.98
N ILE A 84 4.31 6.84 15.43
CA ILE A 84 3.37 7.50 16.34
C ILE A 84 4.05 7.85 17.67
N TYR A 85 4.80 6.92 18.26
CA TYR A 85 5.60 7.19 19.46
C TYR A 85 6.60 8.33 19.24
N ILE A 86 7.32 8.33 18.12
CA ILE A 86 8.25 9.40 17.75
C ILE A 86 7.49 10.74 17.65
N LEU A 87 6.39 10.78 16.90
CA LEU A 87 5.56 11.99 16.77
C LEU A 87 5.04 12.53 18.11
N LYS A 88 4.69 11.66 19.05
CA LYS A 88 4.27 12.08 20.40
C LYS A 88 5.35 12.87 21.12
N LYS A 89 6.62 12.53 20.89
CA LYS A 89 7.79 13.13 21.52
C LYS A 89 8.46 14.25 20.70
N LYS A 90 7.89 14.56 19.55
CA LYS A 90 8.42 15.54 18.60
C LYS A 90 8.57 16.93 19.22
N PRO A 91 9.74 17.60 19.07
CA PRO A 91 9.92 19.00 19.41
C PRO A 91 8.94 19.90 18.63
N PRO A 92 8.44 21.01 19.23
CA PRO A 92 7.45 21.88 18.60
C PRO A 92 7.89 22.49 17.26
N ASN A 93 9.18 22.81 17.14
CA ASN A 93 9.77 23.45 15.96
C ASN A 93 9.95 22.52 14.76
N VAL A 94 9.86 21.20 14.93
CA VAL A 94 9.99 20.23 13.84
C VAL A 94 8.68 20.16 13.05
N LYS A 95 8.72 20.43 11.76
CA LYS A 95 7.59 20.22 10.85
C LYS A 95 7.50 18.75 10.46
N VAL A 96 6.31 18.30 10.06
CA VAL A 96 6.07 16.89 9.70
C VAL A 96 5.33 16.81 8.38
N LEU A 97 5.86 16.03 7.47
CA LEU A 97 5.22 15.55 6.25
C LEU A 97 4.91 14.06 6.42
N TRP A 98 3.66 13.65 6.25
CA TRP A 98 3.27 12.25 6.16
C TRP A 98 3.05 11.85 4.70
N VAL A 99 3.90 10.98 4.19
CA VAL A 99 3.77 10.34 2.88
C VAL A 99 2.99 9.04 3.08
N ILE A 100 1.75 9.05 2.63
CA ILE A 100 0.80 7.95 2.81
C ILE A 100 1.05 6.90 1.72
N TRP A 101 1.17 5.63 2.12
CA TRP A 101 1.30 4.50 1.21
C TRP A 101 -0.01 3.71 1.01
N GLY A 102 -1.08 4.18 1.63
CA GLY A 102 -2.43 3.63 1.55
C GLY A 102 -2.83 2.85 2.80
N SER A 103 -2.32 1.65 3.05
CA SER A 103 -2.80 0.84 4.18
C SER A 103 -2.61 1.49 5.56
N ASP A 104 -1.65 2.38 5.70
CA ASP A 104 -1.40 3.14 6.92
C ASP A 104 -2.50 4.17 7.24
N VAL A 105 -3.18 4.71 6.25
CA VAL A 105 -4.31 5.62 6.47
C VAL A 105 -5.64 4.86 6.57
N TYR A 106 -5.84 3.84 5.72
CA TYR A 106 -7.10 3.09 5.72
C TYR A 106 -7.30 2.28 7.00
N ASP A 107 -6.25 2.03 7.74
CA ASP A 107 -6.34 1.46 9.07
C ASP A 107 -7.04 2.37 10.09
N PHE A 108 -7.12 3.68 9.85
CA PHE A 108 -7.86 4.64 10.68
C PHE A 108 -9.35 4.74 10.32
N PHE A 109 -9.76 4.34 9.13
CA PHE A 109 -11.16 4.37 8.68
C PHE A 109 -11.95 3.18 9.27
N TYR A 110 -12.15 3.17 10.57
CA TYR A 110 -12.71 2.03 11.30
C TYR A 110 -14.13 1.65 10.92
N ASN A 111 -14.91 2.60 10.42
CA ASN A 111 -16.34 2.42 10.11
C ASN A 111 -16.60 2.23 8.61
N GLN A 112 -15.57 2.27 7.75
CA GLN A 112 -15.76 2.10 6.33
C GLN A 112 -15.65 0.63 5.93
N ASP A 113 -16.56 0.19 5.06
CA ASP A 113 -16.53 -1.15 4.50
C ASP A 113 -15.72 -1.15 3.19
N PHE A 114 -14.49 -1.67 3.29
CA PHE A 114 -13.59 -1.82 2.14
C PHE A 114 -13.66 -3.21 1.51
N PHE A 115 -14.67 -3.99 1.87
CA PHE A 115 -14.80 -5.38 1.43
C PHE A 115 -16.15 -5.61 0.76
N GLU A 116 -16.15 -6.37 -0.30
CA GLU A 116 -17.36 -6.82 -0.96
C GLU A 116 -18.01 -7.99 -0.18
N PRO A 117 -19.29 -8.27 -0.40
CA PRO A 117 -20.10 -9.12 0.49
C PRO A 117 -19.55 -10.50 0.79
N LEU A 118 -19.03 -11.24 -0.21
CA LEU A 118 -18.47 -12.58 0.01
C LEU A 118 -17.18 -12.53 0.81
N THR A 119 -16.32 -11.58 0.51
CA THR A 119 -15.08 -11.33 1.25
C THR A 119 -15.37 -10.91 2.68
N GLN A 120 -16.33 -10.02 2.91
CA GLN A 120 -16.76 -9.57 4.22
C GLN A 120 -17.28 -10.72 5.08
N LYS A 121 -18.10 -11.61 4.51
CA LYS A 121 -18.61 -12.81 5.19
C LYS A 121 -17.46 -13.68 5.71
N ILE A 122 -16.44 -13.90 4.88
CA ILE A 122 -15.27 -14.72 5.29
C ILE A 122 -14.45 -14.00 6.36
N ARG A 123 -14.23 -12.70 6.21
CA ARG A 123 -13.48 -11.91 7.17
C ARG A 123 -14.15 -11.96 8.57
N ASN A 124 -15.46 -11.82 8.62
CA ASN A 124 -16.23 -11.88 9.86
C ASN A 124 -16.18 -13.28 10.49
N SER A 125 -16.30 -14.34 9.69
CA SER A 125 -16.24 -15.73 10.18
C SER A 125 -14.88 -16.16 10.74
N ASN A 126 -13.81 -15.44 10.41
CA ASN A 126 -12.45 -15.75 10.86
C ASN A 126 -11.98 -14.92 12.07
N GLY A 127 -12.79 -14.05 12.60
CA GLY A 127 -12.45 -13.23 13.79
C GLY A 127 -11.34 -12.19 13.57
N TYR A 128 -10.97 -11.88 12.34
CA TYR A 128 -9.86 -10.96 12.04
C TYR A 128 -10.06 -9.54 12.58
N GLN A 129 -11.30 -9.04 12.61
CA GLN A 129 -11.59 -7.74 13.21
C GLN A 129 -11.31 -7.71 14.70
N GLN A 130 -11.52 -8.84 15.40
CA GLN A 130 -11.38 -8.92 16.85
C GLN A 130 -9.91 -8.83 17.31
N LEU A 131 -8.94 -9.25 16.49
CA LEU A 131 -7.53 -9.23 16.87
C LEU A 131 -7.00 -7.83 17.11
N ARG A 132 -7.30 -6.86 16.23
CA ARG A 132 -6.83 -5.47 16.34
C ARG A 132 -7.44 -4.73 17.52
N PHE A 133 -8.69 -5.07 17.88
CA PHE A 133 -9.40 -4.49 19.02
C PHE A 133 -9.19 -5.31 20.30
N SER A 134 -8.45 -6.43 20.22
CA SER A 134 -8.21 -7.27 21.40
C SER A 134 -7.37 -6.55 22.46
N ARG A 135 -7.64 -6.85 23.73
CA ARG A 135 -6.84 -6.34 24.85
C ARG A 135 -5.37 -6.71 24.72
N LEU A 136 -5.08 -7.91 24.21
CA LEU A 136 -3.71 -8.40 23.99
C LEU A 136 -2.97 -7.58 22.91
N TYR A 137 -3.63 -7.24 21.80
CA TYR A 137 -3.04 -6.39 20.77
C TYR A 137 -2.71 -4.99 21.31
N LYS A 138 -3.66 -4.37 22.05
CA LYS A 138 -3.45 -3.07 22.69
C LYS A 138 -2.30 -3.12 23.70
N LEU A 139 -2.25 -4.16 24.54
CA LEU A 139 -1.17 -4.35 25.51
C LEU A 139 0.19 -4.54 24.81
N TYR A 140 0.24 -5.33 23.75
CA TYR A 140 1.47 -5.50 22.94
C TYR A 140 1.99 -4.16 22.40
N HIS A 141 1.11 -3.31 21.85
CA HIS A 141 1.49 -2.00 21.33
C HIS A 141 1.93 -1.06 22.43
N LEU A 142 1.27 -1.09 23.58
CA LEU A 142 1.64 -0.29 24.74
C LEU A 142 3.02 -0.68 25.27
N LEU A 143 3.30 -1.96 25.40
CA LEU A 143 4.59 -2.45 25.92
C LEU A 143 5.75 -2.21 24.93
N LYS A 144 5.51 -2.51 23.64
CA LYS A 144 6.57 -2.46 22.63
C LYS A 144 6.84 -1.05 22.11
N TYR A 145 5.81 -0.24 21.95
CA TYR A 145 5.90 1.07 21.29
C TYR A 145 5.51 2.23 22.22
N LYS A 146 5.04 1.98 23.44
CA LYS A 146 4.50 2.98 24.36
C LYS A 146 3.37 3.81 23.73
N VAL A 147 2.57 3.17 22.90
CA VAL A 147 1.45 3.77 22.15
C VAL A 147 0.15 3.10 22.57
N ASN A 148 -0.81 3.90 23.01
CA ASN A 148 -2.18 3.48 23.17
C ASN A 148 -2.87 3.61 21.81
N THR A 149 -3.06 2.47 21.16
CA THR A 149 -3.67 2.42 19.82
C THR A 149 -5.02 3.14 19.81
N PHE A 150 -5.39 3.76 18.73
CA PHE A 150 -6.56 4.59 18.48
C PHE A 150 -6.45 6.00 19.08
N ARG A 151 -6.32 6.15 20.40
CA ARG A 151 -6.24 7.46 21.03
C ARG A 151 -4.98 8.22 20.58
N ASP A 152 -3.83 7.58 20.73
CA ASP A 152 -2.54 8.19 20.34
C ASP A 152 -2.45 8.40 18.84
N GLU A 153 -3.07 7.52 18.05
CA GLU A 153 -3.17 7.65 16.60
C GLU A 153 -3.87 8.96 16.24
N LEU A 154 -5.08 9.20 16.76
CA LEU A 154 -5.84 10.42 16.48
C LEU A 154 -5.18 11.70 17.01
N GLU A 155 -4.68 11.68 18.25
CA GLU A 155 -3.98 12.84 18.84
C GLU A 155 -2.73 13.21 18.02
N THR A 156 -2.07 12.22 17.42
CA THR A 156 -0.86 12.40 16.64
C THR A 156 -1.13 13.06 15.27
N LEU A 157 -2.30 12.84 14.68
CA LEU A 157 -2.67 13.47 13.41
C LEU A 157 -2.58 15.00 13.48
N ASN A 158 -2.94 15.60 14.63
CA ASN A 158 -2.85 17.05 14.84
C ASN A 158 -1.39 17.60 14.86
N LYS A 159 -0.38 16.73 14.91
CA LYS A 159 1.04 17.09 14.84
C LYS A 159 1.60 17.06 13.42
N ILE A 160 0.80 16.59 12.47
CA ILE A 160 1.16 16.51 11.05
C ILE A 160 0.84 17.83 10.39
N HIS A 161 1.80 18.42 9.68
CA HIS A 161 1.66 19.72 9.05
C HIS A 161 1.35 19.60 7.57
N PHE A 162 1.87 18.53 6.95
CA PHE A 162 1.74 18.28 5.53
C PHE A 162 1.40 16.81 5.29
N ILE A 163 0.60 16.56 4.28
CA ILE A 163 0.24 15.21 3.82
C ILE A 163 0.49 15.12 2.32
N SER A 164 1.06 14.00 1.92
CA SER A 164 1.08 13.55 0.54
C SER A 164 0.35 12.23 0.43
N THR A 165 -0.59 12.12 -0.48
CA THR A 165 -1.37 10.92 -0.75
C THR A 165 -1.03 10.38 -2.13
N VAL A 166 -1.25 9.07 -2.34
CA VAL A 166 -1.00 8.43 -3.64
C VAL A 166 -1.90 9.02 -4.72
N LEU A 167 -3.16 9.31 -4.38
CA LEU A 167 -4.11 10.01 -5.24
C LEU A 167 -4.55 11.31 -4.58
N PRO A 168 -4.63 12.45 -5.31
CA PRO A 168 -5.07 13.74 -4.74
C PRO A 168 -6.45 13.67 -4.07
N TYR A 169 -7.33 12.80 -4.55
CA TYR A 169 -8.67 12.62 -3.99
C TYR A 169 -8.68 12.04 -2.58
N GLU A 170 -7.68 11.26 -2.21
CA GLU A 170 -7.56 10.70 -0.85
C GLU A 170 -7.39 11.79 0.18
N PHE A 171 -6.64 12.85 -0.13
CA PHE A 171 -6.46 13.98 0.76
C PHE A 171 -7.79 14.59 1.21
N LYS A 172 -8.72 14.83 0.27
CA LYS A 172 -10.05 15.39 0.57
C LYS A 172 -10.86 14.50 1.51
N ILE A 173 -10.77 13.19 1.34
CA ILE A 173 -11.46 12.21 2.20
C ILE A 173 -10.84 12.20 3.59
N ILE A 174 -9.51 12.17 3.69
CA ILE A 174 -8.79 12.11 4.96
C ILE A 174 -9.05 13.36 5.79
N ILE A 175 -8.95 14.55 5.21
CA ILE A 175 -9.22 15.81 5.92
C ILE A 175 -10.67 15.86 6.44
N LYS A 176 -11.63 15.43 5.62
CA LYS A 176 -13.05 15.40 6.01
C LYS A 176 -13.31 14.40 7.14
N GLU A 177 -12.72 13.20 7.06
CA GLU A 177 -12.95 12.12 8.03
C GLU A 177 -12.37 12.43 9.39
N PHE A 178 -11.16 12.98 9.44
CA PHE A 178 -10.44 13.18 10.70
C PHE A 178 -10.49 14.62 11.22
N ASN A 179 -11.06 15.54 10.47
CA ASN A 179 -11.21 16.95 10.84
C ASN A 179 -9.92 17.57 11.41
N PHE A 180 -8.80 17.34 10.75
CA PHE A 180 -7.52 17.95 11.12
C PHE A 180 -6.95 18.83 10.00
N SER A 181 -6.10 19.79 10.36
CA SER A 181 -5.56 20.78 9.43
C SER A 181 -4.15 20.42 8.99
N ALA A 182 -4.01 19.68 7.91
CA ALA A 182 -2.73 19.53 7.22
C ALA A 182 -2.83 20.11 5.81
N LYS A 183 -1.71 20.60 5.27
CA LYS A 183 -1.64 21.08 3.89
C LYS A 183 -1.27 19.92 2.97
N TYR A 184 -1.89 19.87 1.81
CA TYR A 184 -1.52 18.91 0.78
C TYR A 184 -0.20 19.29 0.13
N ILE A 185 0.67 18.31 -0.07
CA ILE A 185 1.86 18.40 -0.90
C ILE A 185 1.76 17.30 -1.95
N GLU A 186 1.81 17.67 -3.21
CA GLU A 186 1.86 16.72 -4.29
C GLU A 186 3.25 16.09 -4.34
N TYR A 187 3.33 14.86 -3.88
CA TYR A 187 4.51 14.01 -3.95
C TYR A 187 4.05 12.57 -4.09
N ASN A 188 4.65 11.86 -5.01
CA ASN A 188 4.38 10.44 -5.20
C ASN A 188 5.70 9.68 -5.35
N TYR A 189 5.76 8.48 -4.77
CA TYR A 189 6.87 7.58 -5.05
C TYR A 189 6.73 7.05 -6.49
N PHE A 190 7.68 7.42 -7.33
CA PHE A 190 7.67 7.00 -8.72
C PHE A 190 8.04 5.53 -8.82
N VAL A 191 7.29 4.82 -9.64
CA VAL A 191 7.72 3.55 -10.20
C VAL A 191 8.71 3.89 -11.33
N ASP A 192 9.82 3.15 -11.40
CA ASP A 192 10.83 3.31 -12.46
C ASP A 192 10.21 3.38 -13.86
N LYS A 193 10.93 4.04 -14.76
CA LYS A 193 10.56 4.18 -16.17
C LYS A 193 10.13 2.83 -16.72
N PHE A 194 8.95 2.79 -17.30
CA PHE A 194 8.56 1.67 -18.14
C PHE A 194 9.46 1.70 -19.38
N ASP A 195 10.17 0.61 -19.65
CA ASP A 195 10.87 0.46 -20.92
C ASP A 195 9.87 0.56 -22.08
N ASP A 196 10.29 1.15 -23.19
CA ASP A 196 9.42 1.29 -24.37
C ASP A 196 8.96 -0.09 -24.84
N THR A 197 7.68 -0.39 -24.59
CA THR A 197 7.03 -1.67 -24.96
C THR A 197 6.07 -1.48 -26.12
N SER A 198 6.27 -0.48 -26.97
CA SER A 198 5.36 -0.06 -28.04
C SER A 198 4.99 -1.16 -29.06
N SER A 199 5.59 -2.35 -28.99
CA SER A 199 5.31 -3.50 -29.86
C SER A 199 4.93 -4.79 -29.10
N VAL A 200 4.46 -4.70 -27.86
CA VAL A 200 4.21 -5.89 -27.05
C VAL A 200 2.88 -6.53 -27.43
N SER A 201 2.94 -7.81 -27.81
CA SER A 201 1.75 -8.64 -27.97
C SER A 201 1.32 -9.20 -26.60
N LEU A 202 0.13 -8.85 -26.16
CA LEU A 202 -0.44 -9.40 -24.94
C LEU A 202 -1.00 -10.82 -25.15
N GLY A 203 -0.87 -11.66 -24.12
CA GLY A 203 -1.57 -12.94 -24.05
C GLY A 203 -3.07 -12.76 -23.85
N LYS A 204 -3.78 -13.87 -23.54
CA LYS A 204 -5.26 -13.86 -23.37
C LYS A 204 -5.71 -14.10 -21.93
N SER A 205 -4.78 -14.19 -20.97
CA SER A 205 -5.14 -14.50 -19.58
C SER A 205 -5.71 -13.28 -18.85
N ILE A 206 -6.46 -13.53 -17.78
CA ILE A 206 -6.98 -12.53 -16.85
C ILE A 206 -6.09 -12.53 -15.61
N LEU A 207 -5.58 -11.36 -15.20
CA LEU A 207 -4.96 -11.18 -13.91
C LEU A 207 -5.99 -10.69 -12.90
N ALA A 208 -6.25 -11.45 -11.83
CA ALA A 208 -7.25 -11.15 -10.81
C ALA A 208 -6.58 -10.86 -9.45
N GLY A 209 -6.56 -9.59 -9.04
CA GLY A 209 -5.93 -9.11 -7.82
C GLY A 209 -4.40 -9.04 -7.88
N ASN A 210 -3.76 -8.60 -6.79
CA ASN A 210 -2.30 -8.41 -6.70
C ASN A 210 -1.65 -9.10 -5.50
N SER A 211 -2.42 -9.60 -4.54
CA SER A 211 -1.88 -10.21 -3.31
C SER A 211 -2.96 -10.97 -2.55
N ALA A 212 -2.59 -11.83 -1.62
CA ALA A 212 -3.54 -12.58 -0.78
C ALA A 212 -4.14 -11.71 0.37
N THR A 213 -4.41 -10.43 0.13
CA THR A 213 -5.11 -9.57 1.09
C THR A 213 -6.62 -9.58 0.84
N PHE A 214 -7.41 -9.44 1.90
CA PHE A 214 -8.88 -9.41 1.80
C PHE A 214 -9.38 -8.27 0.89
N SER A 215 -8.69 -7.12 0.89
CA SER A 215 -9.06 -5.96 0.08
C SER A 215 -9.05 -6.20 -1.43
N ASN A 216 -8.46 -7.30 -1.91
CA ASN A 216 -8.57 -7.71 -3.32
C ASN A 216 -9.96 -8.22 -3.70
N ASN A 217 -10.80 -8.63 -2.72
CA ASN A 217 -12.15 -9.14 -2.98
C ASN A 217 -12.20 -10.31 -3.97
N HIS A 218 -11.23 -11.22 -3.94
CA HIS A 218 -11.08 -12.29 -4.93
C HIS A 218 -12.33 -13.15 -5.10
N LEU A 219 -13.06 -13.45 -4.01
CA LEU A 219 -14.24 -14.31 -4.06
C LEU A 219 -15.39 -13.63 -4.80
N ASP A 220 -15.48 -12.31 -4.62
CA ASP A 220 -16.46 -11.47 -5.30
C ASP A 220 -16.10 -11.35 -6.79
N ILE A 221 -14.81 -11.14 -7.13
CA ILE A 221 -14.32 -11.21 -8.51
C ILE A 221 -14.71 -12.55 -9.15
N PHE A 222 -14.38 -13.67 -8.51
CA PHE A 222 -14.59 -15.00 -9.05
C PHE A 222 -16.08 -15.31 -9.30
N GLU A 223 -16.96 -14.78 -8.46
CA GLU A 223 -18.41 -14.96 -8.66
C GLU A 223 -18.91 -14.18 -9.87
N ILE A 224 -18.38 -12.97 -10.10
CA ILE A 224 -18.73 -12.15 -11.27
C ILE A 224 -18.27 -12.81 -12.57
N ILE A 225 -17.03 -13.32 -12.59
CA ILE A 225 -16.43 -13.89 -13.81
C ILE A 225 -16.53 -15.43 -13.91
N LYS A 226 -17.36 -16.09 -13.10
CA LYS A 226 -17.41 -17.58 -13.00
C LYS A 226 -17.70 -18.32 -14.30
N ASN A 227 -18.37 -17.67 -15.23
CA ASN A 227 -18.71 -18.25 -16.53
C ASN A 227 -17.65 -18.01 -17.61
N ASN A 228 -16.54 -17.32 -17.25
CA ASN A 228 -15.44 -17.05 -18.17
C ASN A 228 -14.58 -18.32 -18.35
N SER A 229 -14.26 -18.66 -19.61
CA SER A 229 -13.44 -19.82 -19.97
C SER A 229 -11.95 -19.52 -20.10
N THR A 230 -11.55 -18.26 -19.92
CA THR A 230 -10.16 -17.80 -20.03
C THR A 230 -9.34 -18.17 -18.79
N ASN A 231 -8.03 -18.32 -18.94
CA ASN A 231 -7.13 -18.55 -17.80
C ASN A 231 -7.21 -17.40 -16.81
N VAL A 232 -7.43 -17.71 -15.53
CA VAL A 232 -7.46 -16.74 -14.42
C VAL A 232 -6.21 -16.91 -13.57
N ILE A 233 -5.29 -15.95 -13.67
CA ILE A 233 -4.05 -15.89 -12.90
C ILE A 233 -4.29 -15.03 -11.67
N THR A 234 -3.95 -15.56 -10.49
CA THR A 234 -4.21 -14.85 -9.23
C THR A 234 -2.95 -14.81 -8.37
N PRO A 235 -2.29 -13.65 -8.21
CA PRO A 235 -1.13 -13.48 -7.33
C PRO A 235 -1.53 -13.61 -5.86
N LEU A 236 -0.92 -14.58 -5.16
CA LEU A 236 -1.25 -14.92 -3.77
C LEU A 236 0.00 -15.14 -2.90
N SER A 237 1.18 -14.72 -3.37
CA SER A 237 2.47 -15.01 -2.73
C SER A 237 2.66 -14.30 -1.38
N TYR A 238 1.98 -13.19 -1.15
CA TYR A 238 2.06 -12.41 0.10
C TYR A 238 0.70 -11.81 0.46
N GLY A 239 0.59 -11.28 1.68
CA GLY A 239 -0.65 -10.64 2.15
C GLY A 239 -0.53 -10.14 3.60
N ALA A 240 -1.60 -9.55 4.11
CA ALA A 240 -1.70 -9.06 5.49
C ALA A 240 -1.74 -10.23 6.51
N LEU A 241 -1.71 -9.90 7.80
CA LEU A 241 -1.80 -10.88 8.89
C LEU A 241 -2.96 -11.86 8.65
N GLY A 242 -2.66 -13.16 8.77
CA GLY A 242 -3.66 -14.21 8.52
C GLY A 242 -3.91 -14.57 7.06
N TYR A 243 -3.20 -13.96 6.12
CA TYR A 243 -3.36 -14.19 4.69
C TYR A 243 -3.33 -15.67 4.27
N LYS A 244 -2.59 -16.54 4.96
CA LYS A 244 -2.50 -17.97 4.63
C LYS A 244 -3.86 -18.68 4.65
N LYS A 245 -4.72 -18.36 5.64
CA LYS A 245 -6.09 -18.92 5.69
C LYS A 245 -6.97 -18.39 4.57
N TYR A 246 -6.90 -17.10 4.29
CA TYR A 246 -7.61 -16.47 3.19
C TYR A 246 -7.16 -17.03 1.84
N ARG A 247 -5.84 -17.11 1.61
CA ARG A 247 -5.24 -17.70 0.41
C ARG A 247 -5.80 -19.10 0.13
N LYS A 248 -5.84 -19.97 1.15
CA LYS A 248 -6.41 -21.32 1.01
C LYS A 248 -7.87 -21.28 0.52
N LYS A 249 -8.70 -20.37 1.05
CA LYS A 249 -10.10 -20.22 0.61
C LYS A 249 -10.19 -19.70 -0.82
N VAL A 250 -9.36 -18.74 -1.21
CA VAL A 250 -9.28 -18.20 -2.57
C VAL A 250 -8.90 -19.32 -3.54
N ILE A 251 -7.84 -20.08 -3.25
CA ILE A 251 -7.38 -21.20 -4.08
C ILE A 251 -8.49 -22.25 -4.25
N ASN A 252 -9.13 -22.67 -3.17
CA ASN A 252 -10.19 -23.67 -3.23
C ASN A 252 -11.38 -23.17 -4.07
N ARG A 253 -11.78 -21.90 -3.93
CA ARG A 253 -12.88 -21.33 -4.74
C ARG A 253 -12.49 -21.20 -6.21
N GLY A 254 -11.29 -20.73 -6.51
CA GLY A 254 -10.78 -20.60 -7.88
C GLY A 254 -10.72 -21.96 -8.59
N LYS A 255 -10.13 -22.97 -7.94
CA LYS A 255 -10.10 -24.35 -8.48
C LYS A 255 -11.49 -24.93 -8.73
N LYS A 256 -12.46 -24.65 -7.83
CA LYS A 256 -13.85 -25.12 -8.01
C LYS A 256 -14.53 -24.47 -9.21
N LEU A 257 -14.31 -23.17 -9.45
CA LEU A 257 -15.01 -22.42 -10.51
C LEU A 257 -14.33 -22.55 -11.88
N PHE A 258 -13.01 -22.40 -11.92
CA PHE A 258 -12.24 -22.29 -13.17
C PHE A 258 -11.48 -23.58 -13.53
N LYS A 259 -11.46 -24.59 -12.64
CA LYS A 259 -10.77 -25.87 -12.85
C LYS A 259 -9.33 -25.68 -13.32
N GLU A 260 -8.95 -26.26 -14.47
CA GLU A 260 -7.60 -26.18 -15.06
C GLU A 260 -7.21 -24.75 -15.48
N ASN A 261 -8.19 -23.89 -15.73
CA ASN A 261 -7.95 -22.49 -16.10
C ASN A 261 -7.55 -21.62 -14.91
N PHE A 262 -7.56 -22.14 -13.68
CA PHE A 262 -7.15 -21.40 -12.50
C PHE A 262 -5.65 -21.55 -12.19
N LYS A 263 -4.92 -20.44 -12.19
CA LYS A 263 -3.47 -20.40 -11.97
C LYS A 263 -3.11 -19.55 -10.75
N PRO A 264 -3.13 -20.08 -9.51
CA PRO A 264 -2.69 -19.35 -8.33
C PRO A 264 -1.17 -19.20 -8.31
N ILE A 265 -0.66 -17.98 -8.10
CA ILE A 265 0.76 -17.72 -7.93
C ILE A 265 1.06 -17.62 -6.44
N GLU A 266 1.64 -18.67 -5.86
CA GLU A 266 1.89 -18.78 -4.42
C GLU A 266 3.31 -18.38 -4.00
N SER A 267 4.26 -18.35 -4.94
CA SER A 267 5.65 -17.90 -4.74
C SER A 267 5.84 -16.46 -5.21
N PHE A 268 6.80 -15.77 -4.60
CA PHE A 268 7.19 -14.43 -5.02
C PHE A 268 7.97 -14.51 -6.34
N PHE A 269 7.60 -13.66 -7.29
CA PHE A 269 8.33 -13.49 -8.56
C PHE A 269 9.25 -12.28 -8.48
N PRO A 270 10.51 -12.39 -8.95
CA PRO A 270 11.33 -11.24 -9.27
C PRO A 270 10.64 -10.33 -10.31
N PHE A 271 11.03 -9.07 -10.37
CA PHE A 271 10.36 -8.08 -11.23
C PHE A 271 10.31 -8.48 -12.73
N PRO A 272 11.40 -9.03 -13.34
CA PRO A 272 11.34 -9.48 -14.74
C PRO A 272 10.32 -10.59 -14.97
N ASP A 273 10.23 -11.58 -14.05
CA ASP A 273 9.28 -12.68 -14.17
C ASP A 273 7.84 -12.21 -13.99
N TYR A 274 7.63 -11.21 -13.12
CA TYR A 274 6.33 -10.58 -12.95
C TYR A 274 5.89 -9.81 -14.20
N ASN A 275 6.82 -9.14 -14.89
CA ASN A 275 6.54 -8.49 -16.18
C ASN A 275 6.13 -9.51 -17.23
N ASN A 276 6.84 -10.64 -17.36
CA ASN A 276 6.45 -11.73 -18.26
C ASN A 276 5.07 -12.27 -17.95
N LEU A 277 4.71 -12.37 -16.65
CA LEU A 277 3.37 -12.73 -16.22
C LEU A 277 2.32 -11.72 -16.70
N LEU A 278 2.59 -10.42 -16.56
CA LEU A 278 1.70 -9.36 -17.04
C LEU A 278 1.50 -9.46 -18.55
N LEU A 279 2.57 -9.67 -19.32
CA LEU A 279 2.51 -9.83 -20.77
C LEU A 279 1.70 -11.04 -21.22
N SER A 280 1.52 -12.06 -20.38
CA SER A 280 0.63 -13.20 -20.66
C SER A 280 -0.86 -12.87 -20.50
N CYS A 281 -1.20 -11.64 -20.05
CA CYS A 281 -2.55 -11.19 -19.79
C CYS A 281 -2.95 -10.06 -20.73
N ASN A 282 -4.23 -9.99 -21.14
CA ASN A 282 -4.84 -8.83 -21.79
C ASN A 282 -5.83 -8.10 -20.89
N THR A 283 -6.14 -8.66 -19.75
CA THR A 283 -7.16 -8.16 -18.83
C THR A 283 -6.62 -8.18 -17.41
N MET A 284 -6.79 -7.05 -16.71
CA MET A 284 -6.48 -6.92 -15.29
C MET A 284 -7.72 -6.56 -14.50
N ILE A 285 -7.98 -7.26 -13.40
CA ILE A 285 -9.08 -6.99 -12.48
C ILE A 285 -8.51 -6.60 -11.11
N MET A 286 -8.71 -5.35 -10.68
CA MET A 286 -8.33 -4.82 -9.37
C MET A 286 -9.57 -4.33 -8.62
N PHE A 287 -10.26 -5.24 -7.91
CA PHE A 287 -11.58 -4.99 -7.32
C PHE A 287 -11.51 -4.43 -5.90
N HIS A 288 -10.52 -3.58 -5.66
CA HIS A 288 -10.35 -2.89 -4.38
C HIS A 288 -11.37 -1.76 -4.22
N VAL A 289 -11.96 -1.62 -3.04
CA VAL A 289 -12.83 -0.46 -2.70
C VAL A 289 -11.97 0.75 -2.27
N ARG A 290 -10.83 0.52 -1.62
CA ARG A 290 -9.84 1.55 -1.27
C ARG A 290 -8.75 1.68 -2.36
N GLN A 291 -7.95 2.73 -2.30
CA GLN A 291 -6.74 2.82 -3.14
C GLN A 291 -5.78 1.68 -2.80
N GLN A 292 -5.38 0.95 -3.83
CA GLN A 292 -4.40 -0.14 -3.75
C GLN A 292 -3.90 -0.50 -5.15
N ALA A 293 -2.65 -1.01 -5.23
CA ALA A 293 -2.05 -1.57 -6.44
C ALA A 293 -1.96 -0.59 -7.64
N LEU A 294 -1.84 0.73 -7.37
CA LEU A 294 -1.86 1.74 -8.43
C LEU A 294 -0.71 1.54 -9.44
N GLY A 295 0.48 1.14 -8.98
CA GLY A 295 1.59 0.81 -9.87
C GLY A 295 1.26 -0.33 -10.84
N ASN A 296 0.53 -1.38 -10.38
CA ASN A 296 0.08 -2.46 -11.27
C ASN A 296 -0.98 -1.96 -12.26
N ILE A 297 -1.88 -1.09 -11.82
CA ILE A 297 -2.92 -0.49 -12.67
C ILE A 297 -2.28 0.35 -13.77
N TYR A 298 -1.33 1.22 -13.42
CA TYR A 298 -0.61 2.04 -14.40
C TYR A 298 0.19 1.19 -15.38
N MET A 299 0.88 0.13 -14.90
CA MET A 299 1.58 -0.79 -15.77
C MET A 299 0.61 -1.47 -16.76
N ALA A 300 -0.54 -1.93 -16.30
CA ALA A 300 -1.52 -2.56 -17.17
C ALA A 300 -2.09 -1.61 -18.23
N LEU A 301 -2.38 -0.36 -17.84
CA LEU A 301 -2.83 0.69 -18.77
C LEU A 301 -1.73 1.03 -19.79
N PHE A 302 -0.49 1.14 -19.36
CA PHE A 302 0.66 1.38 -20.23
C PHE A 302 0.86 0.24 -21.26
N LEU A 303 0.65 -1.01 -20.84
CA LEU A 303 0.71 -2.18 -21.71
C LEU A 303 -0.53 -2.34 -22.62
N GLY A 304 -1.53 -1.46 -22.51
CA GLY A 304 -2.77 -1.53 -23.29
C GLY A 304 -3.74 -2.62 -22.83
N MET A 305 -3.60 -3.14 -21.60
CA MET A 305 -4.55 -4.10 -21.03
C MET A 305 -5.91 -3.45 -20.74
N ARG A 306 -6.99 -4.23 -20.81
CA ARG A 306 -8.28 -3.80 -20.24
C ARG A 306 -8.24 -3.87 -18.74
N VAL A 307 -8.49 -2.75 -18.06
CA VAL A 307 -8.44 -2.65 -16.61
C VAL A 307 -9.83 -2.51 -16.03
N PHE A 308 -10.25 -3.53 -15.27
CA PHE A 308 -11.54 -3.57 -14.57
C PHE A 308 -11.35 -3.23 -13.10
N LEU A 309 -12.12 -2.29 -12.61
CA LEU A 309 -12.05 -1.78 -11.24
C LEU A 309 -13.42 -1.87 -10.55
N ASN A 310 -13.41 -1.67 -9.25
CA ASN A 310 -14.63 -1.46 -8.48
C ASN A 310 -15.06 0.00 -8.60
N LYS A 311 -16.30 0.28 -9.03
CA LYS A 311 -16.81 1.66 -9.17
C LYS A 311 -16.87 2.45 -7.86
N LYS A 312 -16.89 1.76 -6.70
CA LYS A 312 -16.81 2.40 -5.37
C LYS A 312 -15.39 2.90 -5.07
N SER A 313 -14.39 2.43 -5.82
CA SER A 313 -12.98 2.76 -5.61
C SER A 313 -12.70 4.21 -5.96
N ILE A 314 -11.92 4.88 -5.08
CA ILE A 314 -11.39 6.21 -5.37
C ILE A 314 -10.48 6.19 -6.61
N THR A 315 -9.80 5.08 -6.88
CA THR A 315 -8.95 4.90 -8.06
C THR A 315 -9.80 4.89 -9.34
N TYR A 316 -10.93 4.18 -9.34
CA TYR A 316 -11.84 4.19 -10.49
C TYR A 316 -12.32 5.61 -10.79
N LYS A 317 -12.80 6.31 -9.76
CA LYS A 317 -13.29 7.69 -9.92
C LYS A 317 -12.19 8.62 -10.44
N TYR A 318 -11.00 8.58 -9.85
CA TYR A 318 -9.86 9.40 -10.26
C TYR A 318 -9.51 9.18 -11.74
N LEU A 319 -9.32 7.91 -12.15
CA LEU A 319 -8.94 7.58 -13.53
C LEU A 319 -10.03 8.00 -14.55
N LYS A 320 -11.31 7.85 -14.20
CA LYS A 320 -12.42 8.31 -15.07
C LYS A 320 -12.46 9.83 -15.20
N ASP A 321 -12.22 10.56 -14.10
CA ASP A 321 -12.21 12.03 -14.11
C ASP A 321 -11.00 12.58 -14.91
N GLU A 322 -9.87 11.82 -14.95
CA GLU A 322 -8.71 12.11 -15.80
C GLU A 322 -8.88 11.66 -17.27
N GLY A 323 -10.06 11.14 -17.64
CA GLY A 323 -10.34 10.71 -19.02
C GLY A 323 -9.73 9.37 -19.40
N ILE A 324 -9.19 8.61 -18.44
CA ILE A 324 -8.57 7.30 -18.68
C ILE A 324 -9.64 6.23 -18.80
N ILE A 325 -9.52 5.37 -19.83
CA ILE A 325 -10.47 4.29 -20.09
C ILE A 325 -10.20 3.14 -19.10
N VAL A 326 -11.14 2.97 -18.16
CA VAL A 326 -11.22 1.83 -17.23
C VAL A 326 -12.68 1.37 -17.15
N PHE A 327 -12.89 0.11 -16.81
CA PHE A 327 -14.19 -0.55 -16.84
C PHE A 327 -14.71 -0.83 -15.42
N ASP A 328 -16.04 -0.72 -15.24
CA ASP A 328 -16.73 -1.16 -14.02
C ASP A 328 -16.98 -2.67 -14.11
N LEU A 329 -16.30 -3.46 -13.27
CA LEU A 329 -16.39 -4.92 -13.30
C LEU A 329 -17.84 -5.44 -13.16
N GLU A 330 -18.68 -4.80 -12.35
CA GLU A 330 -20.05 -5.25 -12.14
C GLU A 330 -20.96 -4.99 -13.34
N LYS A 331 -20.70 -3.92 -14.09
CA LYS A 331 -21.56 -3.53 -15.23
C LYS A 331 -21.08 -4.07 -16.57
N GLU A 332 -19.75 -4.23 -16.70
CA GLU A 332 -19.10 -4.49 -18.00
C GLU A 332 -18.36 -5.85 -17.97
N SER A 333 -18.83 -6.79 -17.12
CA SER A 333 -18.20 -8.10 -16.95
C SER A 333 -18.19 -8.98 -18.20
N GLU A 334 -19.08 -8.72 -19.16
CA GLU A 334 -19.11 -9.39 -20.46
C GLU A 334 -17.88 -9.09 -21.32
N LEU A 335 -17.19 -7.97 -21.07
CA LEU A 335 -15.96 -7.61 -21.77
C LEU A 335 -14.70 -8.26 -21.17
N VAL A 336 -14.83 -9.01 -20.07
CA VAL A 336 -13.70 -9.68 -19.42
C VAL A 336 -13.22 -10.86 -20.25
N GLY A 337 -11.94 -10.85 -20.64
CA GLY A 337 -11.31 -11.96 -21.37
C GLY A 337 -11.65 -12.04 -22.88
N VAL A 338 -12.25 -10.97 -23.42
CA VAL A 338 -12.55 -10.86 -24.86
C VAL A 338 -11.32 -10.42 -25.65
#